data_ba129e6bf4d5d40fa56ffc8b4beb2e68
#
_entry.id   ba129e6bf4d5d40fa56ffc8b4beb2e68
#
_cell.length_a   1.000
_cell.length_b   1.000
_cell.length_c   1.000
_cell.angle_alpha   90.00
_cell.angle_beta   90.00
_cell.angle_gamma   90.00
#
_symmetry.space_group_name_H-M   'P 1'
#
loop_
_entity.id
_entity.type
_entity.pdbx_description
1 polymer ?
#
loop_
_entity_poly.entity_id
_entity_poly.type
_entity_poly.pdbx_seq_one_letter_code
_entity_poly.pdbx_strand_id
1 'polypeptide(L)'
;RELPDGELERRVANGTLLDLPAVGASTGEVITQALAGKVPDRIAKLEAETAIPLGEGAELRSAIKGDLHAHSTWSDGGASIETMARAAMALGHEYLVMTDHSPRLTVAHGLNRDRLLAQLDEIEALNAQLAPFRILTGIEVDILVDGALDQDPDLLERLDIVVASVHSKLAMEEHHMTERMLLAVANPHVDVLGHCTGRKVKGFGPDQ
;
A
#
# COMPACT_ATOMS: atom_id res chain seq x y z
N ARG A 1 14.07 -7.53 19.85
CA ARG A 1 14.10 -7.82 21.30
C ARG A 1 13.64 -6.57 21.99
N GLU A 2 12.53 -6.62 22.69
CA GLU A 2 12.00 -5.49 23.45
C GLU A 2 13.00 -5.10 24.55
N LEU A 3 13.20 -3.82 24.72
CA LEU A 3 14.00 -3.28 25.81
C LEU A 3 13.08 -2.94 26.99
N PRO A 4 13.56 -3.06 28.25
CA PRO A 4 12.80 -2.60 29.41
C PRO A 4 12.45 -1.12 29.31
N ASP A 5 11.34 -0.72 29.92
CA ASP A 5 10.92 0.67 30.00
C ASP A 5 11.99 1.57 30.61
N GLY A 6 12.25 2.71 30.01
CA GLY A 6 13.25 3.69 30.44
C GLY A 6 14.71 3.28 30.19
N GLU A 7 14.97 2.15 29.50
CA GLU A 7 16.34 1.72 29.21
C GLU A 7 17.04 2.65 28.22
N LEU A 8 16.35 3.13 27.21
CA LEU A 8 16.91 4.06 26.23
C LEU A 8 17.33 5.39 26.90
N GLU A 9 16.44 5.96 27.72
CA GLU A 9 16.73 7.18 28.48
C GLU A 9 17.94 7.03 29.40
N ARG A 10 18.02 5.91 30.12
CA ARG A 10 19.17 5.61 30.99
C ARG A 10 20.48 5.51 30.21
N ARG A 11 20.44 4.85 29.04
CA ARG A 11 21.63 4.69 28.20
C ARG A 11 22.07 5.99 27.55
N VAL A 12 21.13 6.85 27.16
CA VAL A 12 21.46 8.20 26.70
C VAL A 12 22.11 9.01 27.81
N ALA A 13 21.55 9.00 29.02
CA ALA A 13 22.10 9.72 30.18
C ALA A 13 23.50 9.26 30.57
N ASN A 14 23.79 7.96 30.43
CA ASN A 14 25.07 7.35 30.81
C ASN A 14 26.06 7.27 29.65
N GLY A 15 25.73 7.72 28.44
CA GLY A 15 26.58 7.63 27.25
C GLY A 15 26.84 6.21 26.73
N THR A 16 26.01 5.23 27.11
CA THR A 16 26.15 3.81 26.75
C THR A 16 25.16 3.33 25.69
N LEU A 17 24.53 4.27 24.98
CA LEU A 17 23.52 3.94 23.95
C LEU A 17 24.13 3.13 22.79
N LEU A 18 25.37 3.44 22.41
CA LEU A 18 26.07 2.77 21.31
C LEU A 18 26.54 1.34 21.65
N ASP A 19 26.46 0.92 22.91
CA ASP A 19 26.76 -0.44 23.34
C ASP A 19 25.60 -1.40 22.98
N LEU A 20 24.44 -0.86 22.58
CA LEU A 20 23.34 -1.69 22.13
C LEU A 20 23.63 -2.30 20.75
N PRO A 21 23.37 -3.60 20.57
CA PRO A 21 23.50 -4.24 19.27
C PRO A 21 22.68 -3.51 18.19
N ALA A 22 23.27 -3.29 17.03
CA ALA A 22 22.69 -2.60 15.89
C ALA A 22 22.41 -1.08 16.08
N VAL A 23 22.90 -0.46 17.16
CA VAL A 23 22.84 0.99 17.34
C VAL A 23 24.22 1.59 17.02
N GLY A 24 24.34 2.14 15.82
CA GLY A 24 25.52 2.93 15.42
C GLY A 24 25.36 4.42 15.74
N ALA A 25 26.39 5.21 15.47
CA ALA A 25 26.40 6.66 15.77
C ALA A 25 25.16 7.40 15.21
N SER A 26 24.82 7.17 13.94
CA SER A 26 23.67 7.82 13.30
C SER A 26 22.32 7.43 13.95
N THR A 27 22.14 6.15 14.29
CA THR A 27 20.93 5.68 14.98
C THR A 27 20.88 6.21 16.41
N GLY A 28 22.03 6.25 17.10
CA GLY A 28 22.15 6.80 18.44
C GLY A 28 21.79 8.27 18.50
N GLU A 29 22.22 9.05 17.51
CA GLU A 29 21.87 10.47 17.40
C GLU A 29 20.35 10.67 17.21
N VAL A 30 19.73 9.90 16.31
CA VAL A 30 18.27 9.92 16.09
C VAL A 30 17.51 9.61 17.39
N ILE A 31 17.92 8.56 18.13
CA ILE A 31 17.29 8.19 19.39
C ILE A 31 17.46 9.31 20.43
N THR A 32 18.64 9.88 20.54
CA THR A 32 18.95 10.96 21.51
C THR A 32 18.10 12.19 21.23
N GLN A 33 17.99 12.60 19.97
CA GLN A 33 17.19 13.76 19.58
C GLN A 33 15.69 13.52 19.81
N ALA A 34 15.20 12.31 19.48
CA ALA A 34 13.81 11.93 19.69
C ALA A 34 13.43 11.93 21.18
N LEU A 35 14.27 11.37 22.05
CA LEU A 35 14.08 11.40 23.51
C LEU A 35 14.11 12.82 24.10
N ALA A 36 14.83 13.74 23.44
CA ALA A 36 14.80 15.15 23.80
C ALA A 36 13.56 15.90 23.28
N GLY A 37 12.59 15.21 22.68
CA GLY A 37 11.36 15.80 22.13
C GLY A 37 11.58 16.60 20.83
N LYS A 38 12.71 16.38 20.16
CA LYS A 38 13.03 17.03 18.87
C LYS A 38 12.71 16.10 17.71
N VAL A 39 12.31 16.65 16.58
CA VAL A 39 12.36 15.92 15.30
C VAL A 39 13.84 15.70 14.96
N PRO A 40 14.30 14.45 14.83
CA PRO A 40 15.71 14.19 14.54
C PRO A 40 16.16 14.83 13.22
N ASP A 41 17.32 15.46 13.22
CA ASP A 41 17.88 16.20 12.07
C ASP A 41 17.90 15.33 10.79
N ARG A 42 18.20 14.04 10.95
CA ARG A 42 18.17 13.07 9.84
C ARG A 42 16.79 12.91 9.25
N ILE A 43 15.73 12.89 10.07
CA ILE A 43 14.35 12.79 9.61
C ILE A 43 13.96 14.08 8.93
N ALA A 44 14.21 15.24 9.55
CA ALA A 44 13.94 16.54 8.95
C ALA A 44 14.65 16.72 7.59
N LYS A 45 15.90 16.26 7.49
CA LYS A 45 16.66 16.27 6.23
C LYS A 45 16.03 15.37 5.18
N LEU A 46 15.66 14.13 5.53
CA LEU A 46 14.99 13.21 4.60
C LEU A 46 13.65 13.76 4.14
N GLU A 47 12.86 14.33 5.04
CA GLU A 47 11.58 14.97 4.70
C GLU A 47 11.79 16.12 3.71
N ALA A 48 12.81 16.96 3.92
CA ALA A 48 13.13 18.05 3.01
C ALA A 48 13.65 17.56 1.65
N GLU A 49 14.45 16.49 1.62
CA GLU A 49 14.98 15.89 0.39
C GLU A 49 13.91 15.11 -0.39
N THR A 50 12.91 14.54 0.30
CA THR A 50 11.81 13.80 -0.31
C THR A 50 10.58 14.66 -0.59
N ALA A 51 10.55 15.91 -0.12
CA ALA A 51 9.50 16.85 -0.44
C ALA A 51 9.43 17.09 -1.95
N ILE A 52 8.41 16.53 -2.59
CA ILE A 52 8.15 16.73 -4.02
C ILE A 52 7.45 18.09 -4.16
N PRO A 53 8.07 19.08 -4.84
CA PRO A 53 7.39 20.33 -5.09
C PRO A 53 6.18 20.06 -6.00
N LEU A 54 4.98 20.24 -5.48
CA LEU A 54 3.73 19.94 -6.20
C LEU A 54 3.47 20.95 -7.34
N GLY A 55 4.07 22.16 -7.28
CA GLY A 55 3.87 23.17 -8.29
C GLY A 55 2.38 23.39 -8.58
N GLU A 56 1.98 23.32 -9.85
CA GLU A 56 0.59 23.44 -10.30
C GLU A 56 -0.29 22.26 -9.81
N GLY A 57 0.30 21.15 -9.39
CA GLY A 57 -0.42 20.00 -8.82
C GLY A 57 -0.91 20.20 -7.39
N ALA A 58 -0.51 21.27 -6.70
CA ALA A 58 -0.88 21.50 -5.30
C ALA A 58 -2.39 21.64 -5.09
N GLU A 59 -3.08 22.34 -6.00
CA GLU A 59 -4.52 22.51 -5.97
C GLU A 59 -5.23 21.14 -6.16
N LEU A 60 -4.80 20.39 -7.18
CA LEU A 60 -5.33 19.05 -7.43
C LEU A 60 -5.09 18.13 -6.23
N ARG A 61 -3.89 18.13 -5.65
CA ARG A 61 -3.57 17.33 -4.46
C ARG A 61 -4.47 17.66 -3.27
N SER A 62 -4.79 18.94 -3.07
CA SER A 62 -5.70 19.36 -1.99
C SER A 62 -7.15 18.93 -2.21
N ALA A 63 -7.54 18.71 -3.46
CA ALA A 63 -8.88 18.25 -3.83
C ALA A 63 -9.07 16.73 -3.76
N ILE A 64 -7.98 15.93 -3.65
CA ILE A 64 -8.04 14.48 -3.53
C ILE A 64 -8.69 14.10 -2.20
N LYS A 65 -9.73 13.26 -2.26
CA LYS A 65 -10.54 12.83 -1.13
C LYS A 65 -10.26 11.42 -0.65
N GLY A 66 -9.58 10.62 -1.45
CA GLY A 66 -9.28 9.23 -1.11
C GLY A 66 -8.26 8.61 -2.03
N ASP A 67 -7.90 7.38 -1.71
CA ASP A 67 -7.01 6.53 -2.51
C ASP A 67 -7.80 5.30 -2.98
N LEU A 68 -7.66 4.97 -4.27
CA LEU A 68 -8.40 3.88 -4.90
C LEU A 68 -7.58 2.60 -5.05
N HIS A 69 -6.31 2.58 -4.61
CA HIS A 69 -5.44 1.43 -4.79
C HIS A 69 -4.44 1.31 -3.64
N ALA A 70 -4.69 0.41 -2.71
CA ALA A 70 -3.82 0.15 -1.57
C ALA A 70 -3.79 -1.33 -1.20
N HIS A 71 -2.63 -1.80 -0.71
CA HIS A 71 -2.41 -3.17 -0.27
C HIS A 71 -2.17 -3.22 1.23
N SER A 72 -2.57 -4.34 1.84
CA SER A 72 -2.35 -4.62 3.25
C SER A 72 -1.52 -5.89 3.46
N THR A 73 -1.29 -6.26 4.72
CA THR A 73 -0.68 -7.55 5.08
C THR A 73 -1.56 -8.76 4.72
N TRP A 74 -2.74 -8.55 4.19
CA TRP A 74 -3.52 -9.63 3.59
C TRP A 74 -2.89 -10.15 2.29
N SER A 75 -2.20 -9.30 1.54
CA SER A 75 -1.37 -9.72 0.41
C SER A 75 0.10 -9.37 0.66
N ASP A 76 0.67 -8.44 -0.06
CA ASP A 76 2.08 -8.05 -0.01
C ASP A 76 2.33 -6.67 0.59
N GLY A 77 1.31 -6.00 1.08
CA GLY A 77 1.44 -4.74 1.79
C GLY A 77 2.17 -4.88 3.13
N GLY A 78 2.82 -3.82 3.56
CA GLY A 78 3.65 -3.79 4.78
C GLY A 78 2.89 -3.52 6.08
N ALA A 79 1.57 -3.22 6.04
CA ALA A 79 0.79 -2.79 7.20
C ALA A 79 -0.62 -3.39 7.20
N SER A 80 -1.25 -3.48 8.37
CA SER A 80 -2.65 -3.93 8.49
C SER A 80 -3.60 -2.92 7.85
N ILE A 81 -4.81 -3.38 7.51
CA ILE A 81 -5.89 -2.52 6.98
C ILE A 81 -6.13 -1.32 7.90
N GLU A 82 -6.19 -1.54 9.23
CA GLU A 82 -6.37 -0.46 10.20
C GLU A 82 -5.25 0.59 10.12
N THR A 83 -3.99 0.14 10.05
CA THR A 83 -2.83 1.05 9.94
C THR A 83 -2.89 1.86 8.65
N MET A 84 -3.23 1.23 7.52
CA MET A 84 -3.40 1.90 6.23
C MET A 84 -4.53 2.94 6.28
N ALA A 85 -5.67 2.59 6.85
CA ALA A 85 -6.81 3.49 7.01
C ALA A 85 -6.44 4.71 7.88
N ARG A 86 -5.78 4.50 9.02
CA ARG A 86 -5.33 5.60 9.89
C ARG A 86 -4.30 6.51 9.21
N ALA A 87 -3.42 5.96 8.37
CA ALA A 87 -2.49 6.76 7.57
C ALA A 87 -3.23 7.61 6.53
N ALA A 88 -4.24 7.06 5.84
CA ALA A 88 -5.07 7.79 4.90
C ALA A 88 -5.85 8.92 5.60
N MET A 89 -6.42 8.66 6.77
CA MET A 89 -7.07 9.69 7.60
C MET A 89 -6.10 10.82 7.97
N ALA A 90 -4.87 10.50 8.35
CA ALA A 90 -3.84 11.49 8.68
C ALA A 90 -3.43 12.35 7.48
N LEU A 91 -3.57 11.84 6.26
CA LEU A 91 -3.39 12.57 5.01
C LEU A 91 -4.59 13.44 4.62
N GLY A 92 -5.69 13.40 5.40
CA GLY A 92 -6.91 14.16 5.14
C GLY A 92 -7.86 13.48 4.15
N HIS A 93 -7.69 12.19 3.88
CA HIS A 93 -8.61 11.42 3.03
C HIS A 93 -9.91 11.13 3.78
N GLU A 94 -11.00 11.00 3.03
CA GLU A 94 -12.33 10.65 3.51
C GLU A 94 -12.60 9.14 3.36
N TYR A 95 -11.87 8.48 2.45
CA TYR A 95 -11.96 7.04 2.19
C TYR A 95 -10.65 6.45 1.67
N LEU A 96 -10.56 5.12 1.74
CA LEU A 96 -9.48 4.29 1.17
C LEU A 96 -10.12 3.04 0.57
N VAL A 97 -9.71 2.63 -0.63
CA VAL A 97 -10.07 1.31 -1.17
C VAL A 97 -8.97 0.32 -0.84
N MET A 98 -9.35 -0.81 -0.24
CA MET A 98 -8.42 -1.92 0.00
C MET A 98 -8.46 -2.87 -1.20
N THR A 99 -7.35 -2.96 -1.95
CA THR A 99 -7.25 -3.70 -3.21
C THR A 99 -6.14 -4.74 -3.17
N ASP A 100 -6.13 -5.58 -2.15
CA ASP A 100 -5.17 -6.70 -2.06
C ASP A 100 -5.28 -7.62 -3.28
N HIS A 101 -4.20 -8.32 -3.62
CA HIS A 101 -4.09 -9.12 -4.84
C HIS A 101 -5.00 -10.35 -4.88
N SER A 102 -5.38 -10.75 -6.09
CA SER A 102 -6.12 -11.97 -6.39
C SER A 102 -5.27 -13.24 -6.33
N PRO A 103 -5.86 -14.46 -6.29
CA PRO A 103 -5.17 -15.69 -5.88
C PRO A 103 -3.95 -16.09 -6.68
N ARG A 104 -3.92 -15.84 -8.00
CA ARG A 104 -2.82 -16.33 -8.87
C ARG A 104 -1.50 -15.62 -8.63
N LEU A 105 -1.51 -14.43 -8.08
CA LEU A 105 -0.29 -13.74 -7.69
C LEU A 105 0.25 -14.32 -6.38
N THR A 106 0.73 -15.55 -6.44
CA THR A 106 1.18 -16.34 -5.28
C THR A 106 2.36 -15.70 -4.54
N VAL A 107 3.22 -14.98 -5.24
CA VAL A 107 4.36 -14.24 -4.63
C VAL A 107 3.88 -13.11 -3.72
N ALA A 108 2.70 -12.56 -3.99
CA ALA A 108 2.05 -11.54 -3.19
C ALA A 108 1.02 -12.11 -2.19
N HIS A 109 0.96 -13.43 -2.02
CA HIS A 109 -0.02 -14.09 -1.15
C HIS A 109 -1.48 -13.75 -1.46
N GLY A 110 -1.83 -13.62 -2.74
CA GLY A 110 -3.16 -13.21 -3.21
C GLY A 110 -4.33 -13.93 -2.55
N LEU A 111 -5.47 -13.26 -2.45
CA LEU A 111 -6.64 -13.68 -1.69
C LEU A 111 -7.50 -14.65 -2.50
N ASN A 112 -7.56 -15.90 -2.04
CA ASN A 112 -8.59 -16.82 -2.49
C ASN A 112 -9.97 -16.44 -1.91
N ARG A 113 -11.02 -17.16 -2.32
CA ARG A 113 -12.40 -16.89 -1.91
C ARG A 113 -12.55 -16.72 -0.39
N ASP A 114 -12.04 -17.67 0.40
CA ASP A 114 -12.23 -17.68 1.86
C ASP A 114 -11.50 -16.50 2.51
N ARG A 115 -10.29 -16.18 2.04
CA ARG A 115 -9.51 -15.06 2.54
C ARG A 115 -10.14 -13.72 2.17
N LEU A 116 -10.68 -13.59 0.96
CA LEU A 116 -11.38 -12.37 0.56
C LEU A 116 -12.62 -12.15 1.43
N LEU A 117 -13.43 -13.19 1.67
CA LEU A 117 -14.59 -13.09 2.54
C LEU A 117 -14.20 -12.68 3.97
N ALA A 118 -13.15 -13.27 4.53
CA ALA A 118 -12.66 -12.90 5.86
C ALA A 118 -12.13 -11.44 5.90
N GLN A 119 -11.52 -10.95 4.83
CA GLN A 119 -11.11 -9.56 4.71
C GLN A 119 -12.32 -8.61 4.69
N LEU A 120 -13.39 -8.96 3.97
CA LEU A 120 -14.62 -8.16 3.95
C LEU A 120 -15.22 -8.03 5.36
N ASP A 121 -15.23 -9.12 6.14
CA ASP A 121 -15.69 -9.10 7.54
C ASP A 121 -14.83 -8.17 8.42
N GLU A 122 -13.49 -8.17 8.24
CA GLU A 122 -12.58 -7.25 8.92
C GLU A 122 -12.86 -5.79 8.53
N ILE A 123 -13.05 -5.52 7.23
CA ILE A 123 -13.36 -4.17 6.74
C ILE A 123 -14.68 -3.66 7.32
N GLU A 124 -15.72 -4.50 7.40
CA GLU A 124 -17.00 -4.13 8.00
C GLU A 124 -16.82 -3.74 9.47
N ALA A 125 -16.08 -4.54 10.24
CA ALA A 125 -15.79 -4.25 11.65
C ALA A 125 -14.99 -2.96 11.84
N LEU A 126 -14.00 -2.69 10.98
CA LEU A 126 -13.20 -1.46 11.01
C LEU A 126 -14.04 -0.24 10.62
N ASN A 127 -14.91 -0.33 9.64
CA ASN A 127 -15.79 0.75 9.23
C ASN A 127 -16.73 1.21 10.37
N ALA A 128 -17.18 0.27 11.21
CA ALA A 128 -17.97 0.61 12.38
C ALA A 128 -17.19 1.44 13.42
N GLN A 129 -15.86 1.30 13.48
CA GLN A 129 -14.98 1.97 14.44
C GLN A 129 -14.42 3.30 13.92
N LEU A 130 -14.20 3.39 12.58
CA LEU A 130 -13.50 4.51 11.94
C LEU A 130 -14.43 5.58 11.37
N ALA A 131 -15.74 5.44 11.50
CA ALA A 131 -16.69 6.42 10.99
C ALA A 131 -16.33 7.86 11.46
N PRO A 132 -16.43 8.90 10.61
CA PRO A 132 -17.03 8.89 9.27
C PRO A 132 -16.12 8.43 8.13
N PHE A 133 -14.83 8.11 8.37
CA PHE A 133 -13.93 7.56 7.37
C PHE A 133 -14.47 6.20 6.89
N ARG A 134 -14.30 5.92 5.60
CA ARG A 134 -14.78 4.67 5.01
C ARG A 134 -13.66 3.91 4.31
N ILE A 135 -13.51 2.63 4.68
CA ILE A 135 -12.73 1.67 3.90
C ILE A 135 -13.72 1.04 2.91
N LEU A 136 -13.48 1.26 1.62
CA LEU A 136 -14.21 0.61 0.54
C LEU A 136 -13.60 -0.76 0.27
N THR A 137 -14.45 -1.71 -0.04
CA THR A 137 -14.04 -3.08 -0.40
C THR A 137 -13.56 -3.12 -1.84
N GLY A 138 -12.45 -3.80 -2.10
CA GLY A 138 -11.91 -3.91 -3.44
C GLY A 138 -10.98 -5.10 -3.61
N ILE A 139 -10.45 -5.23 -4.81
CA ILE A 139 -9.44 -6.22 -5.18
C ILE A 139 -8.60 -5.68 -6.33
N GLU A 140 -7.30 -5.97 -6.34
CA GLU A 140 -6.50 -5.92 -7.56
C GLU A 140 -6.51 -7.31 -8.20
N VAL A 141 -7.38 -7.50 -9.20
CA VAL A 141 -7.58 -8.78 -9.86
C VAL A 141 -6.64 -8.93 -11.06
N ASP A 142 -5.97 -10.07 -11.15
CA ASP A 142 -5.14 -10.40 -12.32
C ASP A 142 -6.00 -10.55 -13.57
N ILE A 143 -5.58 -9.89 -14.66
CA ILE A 143 -6.08 -10.17 -16.00
C ILE A 143 -5.33 -11.40 -16.52
N LEU A 144 -6.03 -12.51 -16.73
CA LEU A 144 -5.46 -13.75 -17.24
C LEU A 144 -5.07 -13.61 -18.72
N VAL A 145 -4.32 -14.58 -19.24
CA VAL A 145 -3.81 -14.55 -20.63
C VAL A 145 -4.92 -14.45 -21.67
N ASP A 146 -6.08 -15.01 -21.38
CA ASP A 146 -7.28 -14.99 -22.22
C ASP A 146 -8.21 -13.80 -21.97
N GLY A 147 -7.80 -12.86 -21.11
CA GLY A 147 -8.58 -11.68 -20.73
C GLY A 147 -9.61 -11.93 -19.63
N ALA A 148 -9.75 -13.16 -19.11
CA ALA A 148 -10.60 -13.44 -17.95
C ALA A 148 -9.99 -12.84 -16.66
N LEU A 149 -10.83 -12.66 -15.63
CA LEU A 149 -10.40 -12.16 -14.33
C LEU A 149 -10.13 -13.30 -13.36
N ASP A 150 -9.09 -13.14 -12.54
CA ASP A 150 -8.65 -14.16 -11.56
C ASP A 150 -9.45 -14.10 -10.27
N GLN A 151 -10.77 -14.03 -10.34
CA GLN A 151 -11.66 -14.13 -9.19
C GLN A 151 -13.06 -14.55 -9.64
N ASP A 152 -13.83 -15.14 -8.74
CA ASP A 152 -15.20 -15.56 -9.01
C ASP A 152 -16.12 -14.34 -9.25
N PRO A 153 -16.97 -14.34 -10.28
CA PRO A 153 -17.85 -13.20 -10.60
C PRO A 153 -18.77 -12.80 -9.44
N ASP A 154 -19.29 -13.78 -8.67
CA ASP A 154 -20.16 -13.53 -7.51
C ASP A 154 -19.45 -12.81 -6.36
N LEU A 155 -18.11 -12.92 -6.27
CA LEU A 155 -17.32 -12.14 -5.34
C LEU A 155 -17.04 -10.74 -5.86
N LEU A 156 -16.70 -10.61 -7.15
CA LEU A 156 -16.49 -9.32 -7.79
C LEU A 156 -17.71 -8.40 -7.68
N GLU A 157 -18.92 -8.95 -7.85
CA GLU A 157 -20.19 -8.21 -7.72
C GLU A 157 -20.41 -7.62 -6.30
N ARG A 158 -19.75 -8.17 -5.29
CA ARG A 158 -19.88 -7.72 -3.89
C ARG A 158 -18.93 -6.58 -3.52
N LEU A 159 -17.96 -6.27 -4.37
CA LEU A 159 -16.93 -5.28 -4.10
C LEU A 159 -17.38 -3.88 -4.54
N ASP A 160 -16.92 -2.87 -3.82
CA ASP A 160 -17.14 -1.47 -4.20
C ASP A 160 -16.29 -1.08 -5.42
N ILE A 161 -15.06 -1.61 -5.53
CA ILE A 161 -14.10 -1.29 -6.61
C ILE A 161 -13.31 -2.54 -7.03
N VAL A 162 -13.21 -2.77 -8.33
CA VAL A 162 -12.37 -3.81 -8.92
C VAL A 162 -11.33 -3.17 -9.84
N VAL A 163 -10.06 -3.28 -9.44
CA VAL A 163 -8.91 -2.86 -10.25
C VAL A 163 -8.39 -4.08 -11.01
N ALA A 164 -8.40 -4.07 -12.33
CA ALA A 164 -7.88 -5.16 -13.15
C ALA A 164 -6.47 -4.84 -13.67
N SER A 165 -5.52 -5.71 -13.40
CA SER A 165 -4.09 -5.48 -13.69
C SER A 165 -3.43 -6.66 -14.38
N VAL A 166 -2.38 -6.39 -15.17
CA VAL A 166 -1.56 -7.42 -15.82
C VAL A 166 -0.27 -7.62 -15.03
N HIS A 167 -0.11 -8.79 -14.39
CA HIS A 167 1.09 -9.13 -13.63
C HIS A 167 1.91 -10.28 -14.26
N SER A 168 1.45 -10.84 -15.38
CA SER A 168 2.12 -11.96 -16.03
C SER A 168 2.23 -11.77 -17.54
N LYS A 169 3.22 -12.43 -18.16
CA LYS A 169 3.40 -12.37 -19.62
C LYS A 169 3.56 -10.94 -20.17
N LEU A 170 4.28 -10.09 -19.45
CA LEU A 170 4.46 -8.66 -19.79
C LEU A 170 5.14 -8.43 -21.14
N ALA A 171 5.88 -9.43 -21.67
CA ALA A 171 6.49 -9.41 -23.00
C ALA A 171 5.59 -10.00 -24.11
N MET A 172 4.26 -10.08 -23.86
CA MET A 172 3.29 -10.52 -24.88
C MET A 172 3.30 -9.56 -26.08
N GLU A 173 3.05 -10.10 -27.29
CA GLU A 173 2.89 -9.29 -28.49
C GLU A 173 1.80 -8.22 -28.33
N GLU A 174 2.04 -7.03 -28.86
CA GLU A 174 1.21 -5.83 -28.65
C GLU A 174 -0.28 -6.08 -28.92
N HIS A 175 -0.60 -6.72 -30.03
CA HIS A 175 -2.01 -6.96 -30.40
C HIS A 175 -2.72 -7.93 -29.44
N HIS A 176 -2.01 -8.97 -28.97
CA HIS A 176 -2.56 -9.91 -27.98
C HIS A 176 -2.72 -9.26 -26.61
N MET A 177 -1.76 -8.41 -26.21
CA MET A 177 -1.86 -7.65 -24.96
C MET A 177 -3.06 -6.67 -25.02
N THR A 178 -3.24 -6.01 -26.15
CA THR A 178 -4.37 -5.10 -26.36
C THR A 178 -5.70 -5.85 -26.29
N GLU A 179 -5.83 -7.01 -26.95
CA GLU A 179 -7.03 -7.85 -26.89
C GLU A 179 -7.32 -8.32 -25.46
N ARG A 180 -6.29 -8.81 -24.75
CA ARG A 180 -6.36 -9.23 -23.35
C ARG A 180 -6.92 -8.12 -22.45
N MET A 181 -6.38 -6.90 -22.56
CA MET A 181 -6.84 -5.75 -21.78
C MET A 181 -8.23 -5.29 -22.17
N LEU A 182 -8.58 -5.31 -23.47
CA LEU A 182 -9.92 -4.94 -23.94
C LEU A 182 -10.98 -5.90 -23.40
N LEU A 183 -10.71 -7.20 -23.37
CA LEU A 183 -11.63 -8.20 -22.80
C LEU A 183 -11.85 -7.95 -21.30
N ALA A 184 -10.80 -7.63 -20.56
CA ALA A 184 -10.94 -7.29 -19.14
C ALA A 184 -11.72 -6.00 -18.91
N VAL A 185 -11.43 -4.94 -19.67
CA VAL A 185 -12.15 -3.64 -19.56
C VAL A 185 -13.62 -3.75 -19.98
N ALA A 186 -13.94 -4.68 -20.90
CA ALA A 186 -15.32 -4.95 -21.28
C ALA A 186 -16.11 -5.77 -20.23
N ASN A 187 -15.43 -6.30 -19.22
CA ASN A 187 -16.09 -7.04 -18.13
C ASN A 187 -16.87 -6.06 -17.23
N PRO A 188 -18.17 -6.30 -16.96
CA PRO A 188 -19.01 -5.38 -16.20
C PRO A 188 -18.58 -5.19 -14.74
N HIS A 189 -17.72 -6.04 -14.21
CA HIS A 189 -17.21 -5.93 -12.83
C HIS A 189 -15.93 -5.08 -12.72
N VAL A 190 -15.32 -4.66 -13.84
CA VAL A 190 -14.07 -3.88 -13.80
C VAL A 190 -14.38 -2.38 -13.78
N ASP A 191 -13.89 -1.70 -12.77
CA ASP A 191 -14.02 -0.25 -12.60
C ASP A 191 -12.77 0.49 -13.07
N VAL A 192 -11.58 -0.09 -12.83
CA VAL A 192 -10.30 0.56 -13.07
C VAL A 192 -9.33 -0.40 -13.77
N LEU A 193 -8.63 0.09 -14.81
CA LEU A 193 -7.48 -0.60 -15.38
C LEU A 193 -6.20 -0.13 -14.68
N GLY A 194 -5.58 -1.01 -13.89
CA GLY A 194 -4.39 -0.72 -13.09
C GLY A 194 -3.12 -0.65 -13.95
N HIS A 195 -2.18 0.24 -13.57
CA HIS A 195 -0.83 0.45 -14.14
C HIS A 195 -0.62 0.00 -15.61
N CYS A 196 -1.57 0.31 -16.47
CA CYS A 196 -1.69 -0.15 -17.86
C CYS A 196 -0.54 0.29 -18.79
N THR A 197 0.25 1.28 -18.37
CA THR A 197 1.38 1.75 -19.20
C THR A 197 2.56 0.77 -19.25
N GLY A 198 2.68 -0.15 -18.29
CA GLY A 198 3.78 -1.12 -18.19
C GLY A 198 5.18 -0.48 -18.18
N ARG A 199 5.28 0.82 -17.87
CA ARG A 199 6.52 1.58 -17.97
C ARG A 199 7.46 1.26 -16.82
N LYS A 200 8.69 0.81 -17.16
CA LYS A 200 9.75 0.68 -16.18
C LYS A 200 10.23 2.06 -15.72
N VAL A 201 10.27 2.28 -14.41
CA VAL A 201 10.90 3.46 -13.82
C VAL A 201 12.40 3.20 -13.72
N LYS A 202 13.23 4.03 -14.36
CA LYS A 202 14.69 3.91 -14.27
C LYS A 202 15.13 4.07 -12.81
N GLY A 203 15.90 3.09 -12.30
CA GLY A 203 16.53 3.16 -10.99
C GLY A 203 16.01 2.17 -9.93
N PHE A 204 15.03 1.35 -10.23
CA PHE A 204 14.58 0.27 -9.35
C PHE A 204 15.12 -1.08 -9.86
N GLY A 205 16.15 -1.60 -9.14
CA GLY A 205 16.71 -2.93 -9.29
C GLY A 205 17.89 -3.04 -10.26
N PRO A 206 18.79 -4.00 -10.01
CA PRO A 206 19.78 -4.39 -10.98
C PRO A 206 19.08 -5.14 -12.12
N ASP A 207 19.21 -4.64 -13.32
CA ASP A 207 18.92 -5.33 -14.60
C ASP A 207 17.76 -6.36 -14.57
N GLN A 208 16.53 -5.91 -14.31
CA GLN A 208 15.33 -6.71 -14.54
C GLN A 208 14.61 -6.24 -15.78
#